data_543d633922482fd9ce479b8d46572d7c
#
_entry.id   543d633922482fd9ce479b8d46572d7c
#
_cell.length_a   1.000
_cell.length_b   1.000
_cell.length_c   1.000
_cell.angle_alpha   90.00
_cell.angle_beta   90.00
_cell.angle_gamma   90.00
#
_symmetry.space_group_name_H-M   'P 1'
#
loop_
_entity.id
_entity.type
_entity.pdbx_description
1 polymer ?
#
loop_
_entity_poly.entity_id
_entity_poly.type
_entity_poly.pdbx_seq_one_letter_code
_entity_poly.pdbx_strand_id
1 'polypeptide(L)'
;MKHFRVHPPGPSGVLEPPVLVDDTHREVSDFYLGVITYLDPRWRVVICKDRIQYILQYRSSKHLNKGMWLGKSYPTTRDALRRICSSRGLLSDPNARALLEALPERARDYVHK
;
A
#
# COMPACT_ATOMS: atom_id res chain seq x y z
N MET A 1 1.20 -18.15 32.38
CA MET A 1 1.53 -17.79 32.07
C MET A 1 1.80 -17.71 31.65
N LYS A 2 1.48 -17.31 31.33
CA LYS A 2 1.68 -16.88 30.79
C LYS A 2 1.71 -16.69 30.27
N HIS A 3 1.34 -16.48 30.12
CA HIS A 3 1.37 -16.01 29.51
C HIS A 3 1.12 -15.87 29.20
N PHE A 4 0.69 -15.64 29.07
CA PHE A 4 0.48 -15.16 28.69
C PHE A 4 0.20 -15.05 28.73
N ARG A 5 -0.09 -14.90 28.78
CA ARG A 5 -0.46 -14.37 28.71
C ARG A 5 -1.09 -14.29 28.93
N VAL A 6 -1.40 -14.39 29.17
CA VAL A 6 -1.97 -14.00 29.41
C VAL A 6 -2.63 -14.02 29.53
N HIS A 7 -3.05 -13.94 29.54
CA HIS A 7 -3.71 -13.60 29.70
C HIS A 7 -4.49 -13.67 30.00
N PRO A 8 -4.98 -13.66 30.43
CA PRO A 8 -5.83 -13.54 30.78
C PRO A 8 -6.59 -13.54 30.83
N PRO A 9 -7.16 -13.42 30.99
CA PRO A 9 -7.98 -13.22 31.03
C PRO A 9 -8.58 -13.11 31.04
N GLY A 10 -9.00 -12.90 30.96
CA GLY A 10 -9.51 -12.52 30.97
C GLY A 10 -10.23 -12.47 30.93
N PRO A 11 -10.72 -12.11 31.14
CA PRO A 11 -11.45 -12.00 30.93
C PRO A 11 -11.77 -11.78 30.55
N SER A 12 -11.91 -11.65 30.38
CA SER A 12 -12.04 -11.43 29.79
C SER A 12 -12.04 -11.34 29.12
N GLY A 13 -11.91 -11.59 28.83
CA GLY A 13 -11.67 -11.42 28.03
C GLY A 13 -12.09 -11.05 27.26
N VAL A 14 -12.05 -10.59 27.40
CA VAL A 14 -12.38 -10.03 26.66
C VAL A 14 -12.55 -9.85 25.67
N LEU A 15 -12.88 -9.76 25.35
CA LEU A 15 -12.93 -9.66 24.30
C LEU A 15 -13.27 -8.64 23.60
N GLU A 16 -12.66 -8.14 23.23
CA GLU A 16 -12.82 -7.19 22.61
C GLU A 16 -13.15 -7.41 21.31
N PRO A 17 -13.67 -6.74 20.93
CA PRO A 17 -14.14 -6.78 19.73
C PRO A 17 -13.07 -6.80 18.85
N PRO A 18 -13.08 -7.40 18.02
CA PRO A 18 -12.16 -7.62 17.23
C PRO A 18 -11.91 -6.52 16.59
N VAL A 19 -11.45 -6.06 16.76
CA VAL A 19 -11.12 -5.29 16.23
C VAL A 19 -11.06 -4.83 15.35
N LEU A 20 -11.14 -4.31 15.33
CA LEU A 20 -11.10 -3.50 14.56
C LEU A 20 -9.82 -3.17 14.22
N VAL A 21 -9.11 -3.90 13.64
CA VAL A 21 -7.86 -3.61 13.22
C VAL A 21 -7.97 -2.59 12.20
N ASP A 22 -7.38 -1.49 12.35
CA ASP A 22 -7.40 -0.45 11.36
C ASP A 22 -6.30 -0.72 10.35
N ASP A 23 -6.66 -1.34 9.25
CA ASP A 23 -5.71 -1.66 8.19
C ASP A 23 -5.34 -0.48 7.31
N THR A 24 -5.92 0.70 7.57
CA THR A 24 -5.68 1.85 6.68
C THR A 24 -4.24 2.36 6.76
N HIS A 25 -3.51 2.02 7.83
CA HIS A 25 -2.12 2.42 7.97
C HIS A 25 -1.12 1.33 7.59
N ARG A 26 -1.60 0.21 7.08
CA ARG A 26 -0.72 -0.87 6.67
C ARG A 26 -0.55 -0.85 5.17
N GLU A 27 0.67 -0.61 4.72
CA GLU A 27 0.98 -0.50 3.29
C GLU A 27 0.62 -1.74 2.50
N VAL A 28 0.57 -2.90 3.14
CA VAL A 28 0.26 -4.15 2.45
C VAL A 28 -1.24 -4.44 2.38
N SER A 29 -2.06 -3.63 3.01
CA SER A 29 -3.50 -3.85 3.09
C SER A 29 -4.21 -3.33 1.84
N ASP A 30 -5.31 -3.96 1.47
CA ASP A 30 -6.19 -3.46 0.43
C ASP A 30 -6.76 -2.09 0.81
N PHE A 31 -6.83 -1.80 2.09
CA PHE A 31 -7.47 -0.59 2.58
C PHE A 31 -6.50 0.52 2.94
N TYR A 32 -5.24 0.37 2.55
CA TYR A 32 -4.24 1.38 2.86
C TYR A 32 -4.66 2.74 2.30
N LEU A 33 -4.58 3.78 3.14
CA LEU A 33 -5.00 5.11 2.73
C LEU A 33 -4.03 5.77 1.75
N GLY A 34 -2.83 5.27 1.63
CA GLY A 34 -1.83 5.86 0.75
C GLY A 34 -1.86 5.40 -0.69
N VAL A 35 -2.92 4.68 -1.10
CA VAL A 35 -3.00 4.23 -2.48
C VAL A 35 -3.22 5.44 -3.39
N ILE A 36 -2.38 5.57 -4.41
CA ILE A 36 -2.49 6.65 -5.38
C ILE A 36 -3.33 6.20 -6.57
N THR A 37 -2.98 5.09 -7.17
CA THR A 37 -3.74 4.57 -8.31
C THR A 37 -3.44 3.10 -8.52
N TYR A 38 -4.39 2.39 -9.13
CA TYR A 38 -4.18 1.04 -9.59
C TYR A 38 -3.79 1.10 -11.05
N LEU A 39 -2.74 0.37 -11.41
CA LEU A 39 -2.30 0.30 -12.80
C LEU A 39 -3.00 -0.85 -13.52
N ASP A 40 -3.30 -1.90 -12.78
CA ASP A 40 -4.17 -2.99 -13.21
C ASP A 40 -4.59 -3.74 -11.92
N PRO A 41 -5.35 -4.81 -12.02
CA PRO A 41 -5.85 -5.47 -10.79
C PRO A 41 -4.78 -5.98 -9.85
N ARG A 42 -3.55 -6.19 -10.34
CA ARG A 42 -2.48 -6.73 -9.51
C ARG A 42 -1.33 -5.78 -9.26
N TRP A 43 -1.39 -4.57 -9.77
CA TRP A 43 -0.33 -3.59 -9.61
C TRP A 43 -0.92 -2.26 -9.20
N ARG A 44 -0.32 -1.65 -8.21
CA ARG A 44 -0.75 -0.31 -7.79
C ARG A 44 0.44 0.50 -7.32
N VAL A 45 0.25 1.81 -7.27
CA VAL A 45 1.24 2.74 -6.76
C VAL A 45 0.70 3.35 -5.49
N VAL A 46 1.51 3.38 -4.45
CA VAL A 46 1.12 3.99 -3.19
C VAL A 46 2.21 4.98 -2.76
N ILE A 47 1.85 5.89 -1.87
CA ILE A 47 2.84 6.70 -1.17
C ILE A 47 3.18 5.95 0.10
N CYS A 48 4.47 5.87 0.46
CA CYS A 48 4.84 5.11 1.64
C CYS A 48 4.33 5.81 2.91
N LYS A 49 4.31 5.03 3.98
CA LYS A 49 3.79 5.49 5.24
C LYS A 49 4.49 6.76 5.74
N ASP A 50 5.79 6.86 5.52
CA ASP A 50 6.57 8.02 5.94
C ASP A 50 6.61 9.12 4.91
N ARG A 51 5.96 8.92 3.76
CA ARG A 51 5.83 9.92 2.72
C ARG A 51 7.15 10.38 2.13
N ILE A 52 8.10 9.48 2.04
CA ILE A 52 9.41 9.81 1.47
C ILE A 52 9.68 9.09 0.16
N GLN A 53 8.83 8.15 -0.22
CA GLN A 53 9.03 7.44 -1.48
C GLN A 53 7.69 6.93 -1.99
N TYR A 54 7.60 6.76 -3.30
CA TYR A 54 6.49 6.03 -3.90
C TYR A 54 6.83 4.55 -3.83
N ILE A 55 5.83 3.70 -3.83
CA ILE A 55 6.03 2.26 -3.85
C ILE A 55 5.21 1.67 -4.97
N LEU A 56 5.84 0.91 -5.85
CA LEU A 56 5.13 0.10 -6.83
C LEU A 56 4.88 -1.25 -6.18
N GLN A 57 3.63 -1.62 -6.03
CA GLN A 57 3.24 -2.84 -5.35
C GLN A 57 2.58 -3.84 -6.27
N TYR A 58 2.80 -5.10 -6.01
CA TYR A 58 2.24 -6.22 -6.76
C TYR A 58 1.48 -7.13 -5.81
N ARG A 59 0.35 -7.66 -6.28
CA ARG A 59 -0.43 -8.61 -5.52
C ARG A 59 -0.47 -9.92 -6.25
N SER A 60 0.13 -10.93 -5.67
CA SER A 60 0.17 -12.26 -6.26
C SER A 60 -1.22 -12.87 -6.28
N SER A 61 -1.51 -13.67 -7.30
CA SER A 61 -2.79 -14.37 -7.36
C SER A 61 -2.98 -15.30 -6.17
N LYS A 62 -1.90 -15.80 -5.61
CA LYS A 62 -2.00 -16.68 -4.44
C LYS A 62 -2.51 -15.94 -3.22
N HIS A 63 -2.40 -14.64 -3.22
CA HIS A 63 -2.78 -13.84 -2.06
C HIS A 63 -3.98 -12.95 -2.30
N LEU A 64 -4.72 -13.17 -3.38
CA LEU A 64 -5.85 -12.30 -3.70
C LEU A 64 -6.86 -12.21 -2.57
N ASN A 65 -7.13 -13.33 -1.93
CA ASN A 65 -8.11 -13.35 -0.86
C ASN A 65 -7.58 -12.81 0.46
N LYS A 66 -6.29 -12.59 0.54
CA LYS A 66 -5.68 -12.12 1.78
C LYS A 66 -5.32 -10.64 1.73
N GLY A 67 -5.53 -10.01 0.60
CA GLY A 67 -5.29 -8.60 0.48
C GLY A 67 -3.87 -8.19 0.75
N MET A 68 -2.90 -9.03 0.36
CA MET A 68 -1.51 -8.71 0.65
C MET A 68 -0.81 -8.16 -0.56
N TRP A 69 -0.29 -6.97 -0.42
CA TRP A 69 0.48 -6.32 -1.46
C TRP A 69 1.95 -6.32 -1.10
N LEU A 70 2.80 -6.57 -2.09
CA LEU A 70 4.25 -6.65 -1.88
C LEU A 70 4.93 -5.51 -2.61
N GLY A 71 5.83 -4.83 -1.94
CA GLY A 71 6.60 -3.77 -2.57
C GLY A 71 7.60 -4.34 -3.55
N LYS A 72 7.63 -3.79 -4.76
CA LYS A 72 8.55 -4.24 -5.80
C LYS A 72 9.59 -3.19 -6.15
N SER A 73 9.27 -1.92 -5.99
CA SER A 73 10.20 -0.84 -6.27
C SER A 73 9.83 0.35 -5.38
N TYR A 74 10.85 1.14 -5.03
CA TYR A 74 10.69 2.21 -4.05
C TYR A 74 11.30 3.52 -4.55
N PRO A 75 10.81 4.06 -5.67
CA PRO A 75 11.38 5.29 -6.21
C PRO A 75 11.01 6.49 -5.35
N THR A 76 11.92 7.45 -5.27
CA THR A 76 11.67 8.67 -4.52
C THR A 76 11.21 9.82 -5.41
N THR A 77 11.24 9.63 -6.72
CA THR A 77 10.83 10.67 -7.66
C THR A 77 9.79 10.15 -8.63
N ARG A 78 9.00 11.08 -9.15
CA ARG A 78 8.00 10.78 -10.17
C ARG A 78 8.67 10.22 -11.42
N ASP A 79 9.79 10.81 -11.83
CA ASP A 79 10.46 10.38 -13.05
C ASP A 79 10.94 8.93 -12.94
N ALA A 80 11.55 8.57 -11.82
CA ALA A 80 11.97 7.19 -11.60
C ALA A 80 10.77 6.24 -11.58
N LEU A 81 9.68 6.64 -10.94
CA LEU A 81 8.47 5.85 -10.90
C LEU A 81 7.93 5.60 -12.31
N ARG A 82 7.86 6.65 -13.12
CA ARG A 82 7.37 6.50 -14.48
C ARG A 82 8.24 5.55 -15.30
N ARG A 83 9.55 5.67 -15.17
CA ARG A 83 10.44 4.77 -15.90
C ARG A 83 10.28 3.33 -15.49
N ILE A 84 10.13 3.08 -14.18
CA ILE A 84 9.94 1.73 -13.66
C ILE A 84 8.62 1.16 -14.19
N CYS A 85 7.55 1.92 -14.11
CA CYS A 85 6.25 1.44 -14.60
C CYS A 85 6.27 1.21 -16.09
N SER A 86 6.92 2.08 -16.83
CA SER A 86 7.01 1.93 -18.28
C SER A 86 7.79 0.68 -18.65
N SER A 87 8.90 0.41 -17.98
CA SER A 87 9.71 -0.76 -18.29
C SER A 87 8.99 -2.07 -17.99
N ARG A 88 7.99 -2.02 -17.12
CA ARG A 88 7.19 -3.21 -16.80
C ARG A 88 5.91 -3.29 -17.63
N GLY A 89 5.69 -2.36 -18.55
CA GLY A 89 4.50 -2.38 -19.38
C GLY A 89 3.22 -2.02 -18.63
N LEU A 90 3.32 -1.19 -17.60
CA LEU A 90 2.19 -0.91 -16.73
C LEU A 90 1.50 0.41 -17.01
N LEU A 91 1.85 1.11 -18.08
CA LEU A 91 1.29 2.42 -18.38
C LEU A 91 0.29 2.43 -19.51
N SER A 92 -0.44 1.33 -19.70
CA SER A 92 -1.42 1.27 -20.78
C SER A 92 -2.73 2.00 -20.44
N ASP A 93 -3.05 2.13 -19.16
CA ASP A 93 -4.28 2.81 -18.78
C ASP A 93 -4.03 4.33 -18.79
N PRO A 94 -4.70 5.09 -19.65
CA PRO A 94 -4.46 6.52 -19.72
C PRO A 94 -4.81 7.27 -18.47
N ASN A 95 -5.79 6.81 -17.70
CA ASN A 95 -6.15 7.48 -16.46
C ASN A 95 -5.06 7.30 -15.41
N ALA A 96 -4.53 6.09 -15.28
CA ALA A 96 -3.44 5.85 -14.34
C ALA A 96 -2.21 6.63 -14.75
N ARG A 97 -1.92 6.65 -16.05
CA ARG A 97 -0.77 7.40 -16.56
C ARG A 97 -0.90 8.89 -16.25
N ALA A 98 -2.09 9.45 -16.44
CA ALA A 98 -2.32 10.86 -16.14
C ALA A 98 -2.13 11.15 -14.65
N LEU A 99 -2.57 10.25 -13.78
CA LEU A 99 -2.38 10.42 -12.35
C LEU A 99 -0.91 10.42 -11.98
N LEU A 100 -0.11 9.53 -12.58
CA LEU A 100 1.31 9.50 -12.30
C LEU A 100 1.99 10.78 -12.81
N GLU A 101 1.57 11.29 -13.96
CA GLU A 101 2.15 12.52 -14.49
C GLU A 101 1.85 13.73 -13.60
N ALA A 102 0.75 13.68 -12.87
CA ALA A 102 0.35 14.78 -12.00
C ALA A 102 0.99 14.73 -10.61
N LEU A 103 1.74 13.69 -10.30
CA LEU A 103 2.39 13.58 -9.00
C LEU A 103 3.49 14.63 -8.87
N PRO A 104 3.81 15.05 -7.63
CA PRO A 104 4.96 15.91 -7.44
C PRO A 104 6.24 15.15 -7.80
N GLU A 105 7.25 15.89 -8.22
CA GLU A 105 8.51 15.28 -8.64
C GLU A 105 9.14 14.51 -7.49
N ARG A 106 9.03 15.00 -6.26
CA ARG A 106 9.55 14.29 -5.12
C ARG A 106 8.44 13.70 -4.29
N ALA A 107 8.57 12.44 -3.94
CA ALA A 107 7.53 11.76 -3.16
C ALA A 107 7.25 12.50 -1.84
N ARG A 108 8.27 13.08 -1.23
CA ARG A 108 8.08 13.79 0.03
C ARG A 108 7.17 15.00 -0.08
N ASP A 109 6.92 15.46 -1.30
CA ASP A 109 6.03 16.60 -1.53
C ASP A 109 4.60 16.17 -1.81
N TYR A 110 4.34 14.88 -1.78
CA TYR A 110 3.00 14.37 -2.09
C TYR A 110 2.00 14.78 -1.01
N VAL A 111 0.88 15.30 -1.44
CA VAL A 111 -0.22 15.66 -0.53
C VAL A 111 -1.41 14.81 -0.90
N HIS A 112 -1.86 14.01 0.05
CA HIS A 112 -3.00 13.13 -0.18
C HIS A 112 -4.27 13.92 0.05
N LYS A 113 -5.20 13.83 -0.87
CA LYS A 113 -6.46 14.59 -0.75
C LYS A 113 -7.60 13.76 -0.27
#